data_1b31ab561394636a7bf9568151212935
#
_entry.id   1b31ab561394636a7bf9568151212935
#
_cell.length_a   1.000
_cell.length_b   1.000
_cell.length_c   1.000
_cell.angle_alpha   90.00
_cell.angle_beta   90.00
_cell.angle_gamma   90.00
#
_symmetry.space_group_name_H-M   'P 1'
#
loop_
_entity.id
_entity.type
_entity.pdbx_description
1 polymer ?
#
loop_
_entity_poly.entity_id
_entity_poly.type
_entity_poly.pdbx_seq_one_letter_code
_entity_poly.pdbx_strand_id
1 'polypeptide(L)'
;MKRIFLNIILILFSLSVFAQNEEKDSLVRLISADKARLLQINGQSFRKVEGNALFLHNNTYLKCDNALWNVDKGVIDAVGNVQVIQEKTVLTGDSLKYLIDEDLARFRGHIVQLVDKDSNMLRTRFLDYNTKDSIAHFQRGGAMMDKDGSLIESQVGHYYAKSDLFVFKERVEMFSDSLFFVTDSLKYFSQKDIIEFDGKTNGWYDKYAIASGGGWYNRNNETFFFDRSVHVISDENDGWSETLFY
;
A
#
# COMPACT_ATOMS: atom_id res chain seq x y z
N MET A 1 -57.46 11.59 -28.48
CA MET A 1 -56.25 11.12 -29.21
C MET A 1 -55.04 12.01 -29.08
N LYS A 2 -55.09 13.36 -29.10
CA LYS A 2 -53.93 14.23 -28.95
C LYS A 2 -53.23 14.17 -27.59
N ARG A 3 -53.91 13.86 -26.49
CA ARG A 3 -53.29 13.80 -25.12
C ARG A 3 -52.52 12.48 -24.87
N ILE A 4 -52.88 11.39 -25.53
CA ILE A 4 -52.22 10.09 -25.43
C ILE A 4 -50.88 10.13 -26.19
N PHE A 5 -50.82 10.82 -27.32
CA PHE A 5 -49.57 10.97 -28.08
C PHE A 5 -48.49 11.82 -27.36
N LEU A 6 -48.94 12.84 -26.61
CA LEU A 6 -48.01 13.69 -25.84
C LEU A 6 -47.34 12.94 -24.65
N ASN A 7 -48.09 12.03 -24.00
CA ASN A 7 -47.56 11.23 -22.90
C ASN A 7 -46.60 10.13 -23.38
N ILE A 8 -46.78 9.57 -24.58
CA ILE A 8 -45.87 8.57 -25.15
C ILE A 8 -44.56 9.22 -25.56
N ILE A 9 -44.55 10.44 -26.07
CA ILE A 9 -43.30 11.20 -26.38
C ILE A 9 -42.54 11.57 -25.11
N LEU A 10 -43.23 11.90 -24.01
CA LEU A 10 -42.55 12.21 -22.72
C LEU A 10 -41.94 10.96 -22.10
N ILE A 11 -42.49 9.78 -22.24
CA ILE A 11 -41.94 8.50 -21.73
C ILE A 11 -40.73 8.05 -22.57
N LEU A 12 -40.72 8.30 -23.87
CA LEU A 12 -39.60 7.99 -24.74
C LEU A 12 -38.38 8.92 -24.50
N PHE A 13 -38.60 10.14 -23.99
CA PHE A 13 -37.50 11.06 -23.65
C PHE A 13 -36.87 10.78 -22.28
N SER A 14 -37.57 10.05 -21.40
CA SER A 14 -37.05 9.68 -20.09
C SER A 14 -36.17 8.41 -20.08
N LEU A 15 -36.10 7.67 -21.18
CA LEU A 15 -35.28 6.46 -21.34
C LEU A 15 -33.86 6.71 -21.88
N SER A 16 -33.56 7.95 -22.28
CA SER A 16 -32.24 8.29 -22.86
C SER A 16 -31.22 8.88 -21.87
N VAL A 17 -31.49 8.88 -20.56
CA VAL A 17 -30.58 9.45 -19.54
C VAL A 17 -29.77 8.38 -18.78
N PHE A 18 -29.94 7.09 -19.09
CA PHE A 18 -29.22 6.01 -18.38
C PHE A 18 -28.11 5.33 -19.19
N ALA A 19 -27.49 6.03 -20.12
CA ALA A 19 -26.39 5.45 -20.88
C ALA A 19 -25.25 6.48 -21.07
N GLN A 20 -24.56 6.86 -20.01
CA GLN A 20 -23.22 7.44 -20.08
C GLN A 20 -22.50 7.25 -18.73
N ASN A 21 -22.24 6.01 -18.36
CA ASN A 21 -21.00 5.68 -17.68
C ASN A 21 -20.05 5.16 -18.76
N GLU A 22 -19.51 6.05 -19.57
CA GLU A 22 -18.26 5.78 -20.24
C GLU A 22 -17.22 5.60 -19.10
N GLU A 23 -16.77 4.37 -18.87
CA GLU A 23 -15.44 4.15 -18.32
C GLU A 23 -14.51 5.01 -19.18
N LYS A 24 -14.05 6.13 -18.62
CA LYS A 24 -13.00 6.92 -19.25
C LYS A 24 -11.84 5.97 -19.41
N ASP A 25 -11.57 5.51 -20.62
CA ASP A 25 -10.34 4.84 -20.97
C ASP A 25 -9.20 5.69 -20.39
N SER A 26 -8.59 5.18 -19.34
CA SER A 26 -7.59 5.90 -18.58
C SER A 26 -6.29 5.85 -19.37
N LEU A 27 -6.12 6.85 -20.22
CA LEU A 27 -4.97 6.96 -21.12
C LEU A 27 -3.71 7.36 -20.35
N VAL A 28 -2.66 6.56 -20.49
CA VAL A 28 -1.32 6.98 -20.09
C VAL A 28 -0.82 8.07 -21.03
N ARG A 29 -0.34 9.15 -20.44
CA ARG A 29 0.25 10.29 -21.16
C ARG A 29 1.72 10.43 -20.82
N LEU A 30 2.60 10.48 -21.82
CA LEU A 30 3.97 10.95 -21.64
C LEU A 30 3.94 12.48 -21.54
N ILE A 31 4.28 13.00 -20.38
CA ILE A 31 4.27 14.45 -20.10
C ILE A 31 5.57 15.09 -20.56
N SER A 32 6.73 14.47 -20.25
CA SER A 32 8.04 14.96 -20.62
C SER A 32 9.06 13.83 -20.71
N ALA A 33 10.07 14.05 -21.51
CA ALA A 33 11.31 13.27 -21.58
C ALA A 33 12.36 14.05 -22.38
N ASP A 34 13.64 13.70 -22.25
CA ASP A 34 14.70 14.30 -23.06
C ASP A 34 14.62 13.78 -24.51
N LYS A 35 14.29 12.50 -24.68
CA LYS A 35 14.12 11.87 -26.00
C LYS A 35 12.99 10.84 -25.97
N ALA A 36 12.20 10.80 -27.05
CA ALA A 36 11.21 9.76 -27.29
C ALA A 36 11.30 9.27 -28.74
N ARG A 37 11.26 7.95 -28.92
CA ARG A 37 11.31 7.30 -30.24
C ARG A 37 10.19 6.27 -30.34
N LEU A 38 9.58 6.21 -31.52
CA LEU A 38 8.63 5.17 -31.88
C LEU A 38 9.40 4.01 -32.53
N LEU A 39 9.14 2.81 -32.10
CA LEU A 39 9.77 1.59 -32.61
C LEU A 39 8.70 0.57 -32.95
N GLN A 40 8.96 -0.21 -34.00
CA GLN A 40 8.20 -1.42 -34.33
C GLN A 40 9.10 -2.64 -34.08
N ILE A 41 8.72 -3.53 -33.17
CA ILE A 41 9.47 -4.75 -32.86
C ILE A 41 8.52 -5.94 -32.95
N ASN A 42 8.78 -6.87 -33.86
CA ASN A 42 7.94 -8.05 -34.10
C ASN A 42 6.45 -7.71 -34.28
N GLY A 43 6.14 -6.65 -35.02
CA GLY A 43 4.79 -6.19 -35.30
C GLY A 43 4.08 -5.46 -34.15
N GLN A 44 4.75 -5.25 -33.01
CA GLN A 44 4.23 -4.49 -31.87
C GLN A 44 4.83 -3.07 -31.83
N SER A 45 4.01 -2.13 -31.37
CA SER A 45 4.37 -0.71 -31.25
C SER A 45 4.99 -0.43 -29.90
N PHE A 46 6.19 0.15 -29.91
CA PHE A 46 6.88 0.57 -28.68
C PHE A 46 7.19 2.07 -28.72
N ARG A 47 7.23 2.65 -27.53
CA ARG A 47 7.81 3.97 -27.29
C ARG A 47 9.02 3.81 -26.38
N LYS A 48 10.21 4.04 -26.90
CA LYS A 48 11.45 4.13 -26.12
C LYS A 48 11.60 5.56 -25.63
N VAL A 49 11.71 5.74 -24.32
CA VAL A 49 11.81 7.04 -23.66
C VAL A 49 13.12 7.09 -22.88
N GLU A 50 13.90 8.15 -23.07
CA GLU A 50 15.25 8.31 -22.51
C GLU A 50 15.39 9.69 -21.87
N GLY A 51 15.87 9.74 -20.63
CA GLY A 51 16.16 10.92 -19.84
C GLY A 51 14.91 11.60 -19.24
N ASN A 52 14.88 11.73 -17.93
CA ASN A 52 13.86 12.49 -17.18
C ASN A 52 12.42 12.20 -17.60
N ALA A 53 12.11 10.93 -17.86
CA ALA A 53 10.80 10.53 -18.30
C ALA A 53 9.74 10.76 -17.20
N LEU A 54 8.63 11.39 -17.58
CA LEU A 54 7.47 11.61 -16.72
C LEU A 54 6.20 11.17 -17.44
N PHE A 55 5.51 10.20 -16.87
CA PHE A 55 4.21 9.74 -17.33
C PHE A 55 3.13 10.11 -16.32
N LEU A 56 1.92 10.29 -16.82
CA LEU A 56 0.71 10.46 -16.01
C LEU A 56 -0.33 9.43 -16.43
N HIS A 57 -0.82 8.67 -15.46
CA HIS A 57 -1.93 7.74 -15.59
C HIS A 57 -2.94 8.01 -14.49
N ASN A 58 -4.16 8.42 -14.83
CA ASN A 58 -5.14 8.90 -13.86
C ASN A 58 -4.57 10.02 -12.97
N ASN A 59 -4.45 9.78 -11.65
CA ASN A 59 -3.87 10.69 -10.66
C ASN A 59 -2.45 10.25 -10.22
N THR A 60 -1.81 9.36 -10.98
CA THR A 60 -0.52 8.76 -10.64
C THR A 60 0.56 9.24 -11.60
N TYR A 61 1.64 9.79 -11.06
CA TYR A 61 2.84 10.13 -11.81
C TYR A 61 3.85 9.00 -11.72
N LEU A 62 4.42 8.59 -12.87
CA LEU A 62 5.57 7.71 -12.97
C LEU A 62 6.76 8.51 -13.51
N LYS A 63 7.85 8.57 -12.74
CA LYS A 63 9.14 9.15 -13.13
C LYS A 63 10.20 8.08 -13.26
N CYS A 64 11.11 8.20 -14.22
CA CYS A 64 12.27 7.32 -14.36
C CYS A 64 13.33 7.94 -15.28
N ASP A 65 14.52 7.36 -15.29
CA ASP A 65 15.56 7.76 -16.25
C ASP A 65 15.26 7.23 -17.64
N ASN A 66 14.82 5.97 -17.75
CA ASN A 66 14.51 5.33 -19.02
C ASN A 66 13.28 4.46 -18.94
N ALA A 67 12.51 4.38 -20.02
CA ALA A 67 11.38 3.50 -20.14
C ALA A 67 11.23 2.88 -21.53
N LEU A 68 10.75 1.66 -21.58
CA LEU A 68 10.25 1.02 -22.77
C LEU A 68 8.75 0.74 -22.60
N TRP A 69 7.92 1.47 -23.34
CA TRP A 69 6.47 1.31 -23.30
C TRP A 69 5.99 0.48 -24.49
N ASN A 70 5.53 -0.74 -24.23
CA ASN A 70 4.78 -1.53 -25.20
C ASN A 70 3.33 -1.02 -25.23
N VAL A 71 2.99 -0.29 -26.28
CA VAL A 71 1.67 0.36 -26.39
C VAL A 71 0.56 -0.67 -26.58
N ASP A 72 0.83 -1.72 -27.39
CA ASP A 72 -0.17 -2.73 -27.73
C ASP A 72 -0.52 -3.66 -26.54
N LYS A 73 0.42 -3.81 -25.60
CA LYS A 73 0.24 -4.63 -24.40
C LYS A 73 -0.11 -3.84 -23.15
N GLY A 74 -0.14 -2.50 -23.22
CA GLY A 74 -0.36 -1.67 -22.06
C GLY A 74 0.71 -1.84 -20.96
N VAL A 75 2.01 -2.01 -21.33
CA VAL A 75 3.09 -2.28 -20.35
C VAL A 75 4.20 -1.24 -20.49
N ILE A 76 4.60 -0.65 -19.36
CA ILE A 76 5.76 0.23 -19.27
C ILE A 76 6.83 -0.47 -18.41
N ASP A 77 7.97 -0.78 -18.98
CA ASP A 77 9.17 -1.20 -18.25
C ASP A 77 10.04 0.05 -18.01
N ALA A 78 10.17 0.47 -16.75
CA ALA A 78 10.91 1.66 -16.33
C ALA A 78 12.14 1.26 -15.51
N VAL A 79 13.26 1.96 -15.72
CA VAL A 79 14.52 1.71 -15.02
C VAL A 79 15.25 3.02 -14.71
N GLY A 80 15.98 3.02 -13.60
CA GLY A 80 16.78 4.13 -13.12
C GLY A 80 15.94 5.21 -12.43
N ASN A 81 16.24 5.47 -11.16
CA ASN A 81 15.58 6.49 -10.32
C ASN A 81 14.05 6.47 -10.42
N VAL A 82 13.49 5.25 -10.40
CA VAL A 82 12.04 5.07 -10.61
C VAL A 82 11.28 5.59 -9.41
N GLN A 83 10.26 6.41 -9.68
CA GLN A 83 9.32 6.91 -8.67
C GLN A 83 7.89 6.79 -9.17
N VAL A 84 7.00 6.31 -8.30
CA VAL A 84 5.55 6.43 -8.47
C VAL A 84 5.03 7.36 -7.38
N ILE A 85 4.32 8.40 -7.79
CA ILE A 85 3.80 9.43 -6.90
C ILE A 85 2.29 9.48 -7.06
N GLN A 86 1.57 9.21 -6.00
CA GLN A 86 0.12 9.32 -5.95
C GLN A 86 -0.30 10.06 -4.69
N GLU A 87 -0.93 11.21 -4.85
CA GLU A 87 -1.25 12.11 -3.75
C GLU A 87 -0.02 12.42 -2.87
N LYS A 88 0.02 11.90 -1.64
CA LYS A 88 1.12 12.06 -0.69
C LYS A 88 1.93 10.78 -0.49
N THR A 89 1.62 9.71 -1.22
CA THR A 89 2.37 8.47 -1.20
C THR A 89 3.42 8.47 -2.29
N VAL A 90 4.65 8.19 -1.92
CA VAL A 90 5.80 8.12 -2.83
C VAL A 90 6.45 6.75 -2.75
N LEU A 91 6.52 6.08 -3.89
CA LEU A 91 7.25 4.82 -4.03
C LEU A 91 8.51 5.05 -4.85
N THR A 92 9.63 4.45 -4.45
CA THR A 92 10.90 4.53 -5.15
C THR A 92 11.53 3.15 -5.30
N GLY A 93 12.31 2.96 -6.37
CA GLY A 93 13.02 1.71 -6.61
C GLY A 93 13.91 1.76 -7.85
N ASP A 94 14.65 0.68 -8.11
CA ASP A 94 15.59 0.60 -9.25
C ASP A 94 14.87 0.33 -10.56
N SER A 95 13.82 -0.48 -10.52
CA SER A 95 13.03 -0.89 -11.68
C SER A 95 11.56 -1.08 -11.37
N LEU A 96 10.73 -0.84 -12.37
CA LEU A 96 9.28 -0.98 -12.30
C LEU A 96 8.76 -1.57 -13.60
N LYS A 97 7.85 -2.54 -13.48
CA LYS A 97 6.94 -2.93 -14.55
C LYS A 97 5.55 -2.39 -14.21
N TYR A 98 5.05 -1.47 -15.01
CA TYR A 98 3.70 -0.90 -14.86
C TYR A 98 2.74 -1.56 -15.85
N LEU A 99 1.73 -2.25 -15.34
CA LEU A 99 0.66 -2.88 -16.10
C LEU A 99 -0.53 -1.93 -16.13
N ILE A 100 -0.72 -1.23 -17.24
CA ILE A 100 -1.66 -0.13 -17.38
C ILE A 100 -3.09 -0.59 -17.13
N ASP A 101 -3.50 -1.66 -17.82
CA ASP A 101 -4.87 -2.20 -17.76
C ASP A 101 -5.23 -2.81 -16.39
N GLU A 102 -4.22 -3.14 -15.59
CA GLU A 102 -4.38 -3.69 -14.23
C GLU A 102 -4.23 -2.61 -13.15
N ASP A 103 -3.92 -1.36 -13.52
CA ASP A 103 -3.51 -0.29 -12.58
C ASP A 103 -2.40 -0.73 -11.60
N LEU A 104 -1.46 -1.56 -12.06
CA LEU A 104 -0.53 -2.28 -11.19
C LEU A 104 0.93 -1.91 -11.46
N ALA A 105 1.58 -1.35 -10.45
CA ALA A 105 3.00 -1.00 -10.42
C ALA A 105 3.79 -2.08 -9.66
N ARG A 106 4.59 -2.88 -10.37
CA ARG A 106 5.44 -3.94 -9.80
C ARG A 106 6.88 -3.45 -9.67
N PHE A 107 7.25 -3.04 -8.47
CA PHE A 107 8.61 -2.63 -8.13
C PHE A 107 9.50 -3.83 -7.82
N ARG A 108 10.75 -3.77 -8.30
CA ARG A 108 11.79 -4.76 -8.01
C ARG A 108 13.13 -4.04 -7.89
N GLY A 109 13.94 -4.42 -6.89
CA GLY A 109 15.25 -3.79 -6.70
C GLY A 109 15.96 -4.26 -5.45
N HIS A 110 17.12 -3.67 -5.18
CA HIS A 110 17.84 -3.91 -3.94
C HIS A 110 17.08 -3.32 -2.75
N ILE A 111 16.54 -2.13 -2.94
CA ILE A 111 15.67 -1.44 -1.99
C ILE A 111 14.51 -0.84 -2.78
N VAL A 112 13.29 -1.24 -2.44
CA VAL A 112 12.06 -0.56 -2.83
C VAL A 112 11.52 0.11 -1.58
N GLN A 113 11.23 1.39 -1.66
CA GLN A 113 10.76 2.18 -0.53
C GLN A 113 9.40 2.79 -0.84
N LEU A 114 8.49 2.73 0.11
CA LEU A 114 7.25 3.51 0.12
C LEU A 114 7.30 4.46 1.32
N VAL A 115 7.00 5.72 1.09
CA VAL A 115 6.81 6.72 2.15
C VAL A 115 5.38 7.22 2.04
N ASP A 116 4.65 7.17 3.15
CA ASP A 116 3.28 7.68 3.22
C ASP A 116 3.24 9.17 3.60
N LYS A 117 2.03 9.70 3.72
CA LYS A 117 1.79 11.11 4.07
C LYS A 117 2.26 11.51 5.49
N ASP A 118 2.41 10.53 6.38
CA ASP A 118 2.77 10.72 7.79
C ASP A 118 4.26 10.40 8.04
N SER A 119 5.03 10.20 6.97
CA SER A 119 6.45 9.85 6.99
C SER A 119 6.74 8.44 7.49
N ASN A 120 5.75 7.54 7.55
CA ASN A 120 6.02 6.13 7.75
C ASN A 120 6.72 5.58 6.50
N MET A 121 7.78 4.80 6.71
CA MET A 121 8.67 4.33 5.65
C MET A 121 8.68 2.80 5.61
N LEU A 122 8.09 2.22 4.57
CA LEU A 122 8.17 0.79 4.29
C LEU A 122 9.30 0.50 3.31
N ARG A 123 10.15 -0.48 3.62
CA ARG A 123 11.23 -0.98 2.76
C ARG A 123 11.10 -2.47 2.51
N THR A 124 11.30 -2.87 1.26
CA THR A 124 11.31 -4.27 0.83
C THR A 124 12.12 -4.40 -0.47
N ARG A 125 12.20 -5.60 -1.04
CA ARG A 125 12.78 -5.82 -2.38
C ARG A 125 11.74 -6.02 -3.47
N PHE A 126 10.51 -6.36 -3.06
CA PHE A 126 9.41 -6.75 -3.96
C PHE A 126 8.14 -6.09 -3.47
N LEU A 127 7.68 -5.07 -4.19
CA LEU A 127 6.45 -4.34 -3.86
C LEU A 127 5.56 -4.27 -5.10
N ASP A 128 4.33 -4.69 -4.94
CA ASP A 128 3.27 -4.48 -5.91
C ASP A 128 2.33 -3.40 -5.36
N TYR A 129 2.05 -2.37 -6.17
CA TYR A 129 1.18 -1.26 -5.80
C TYR A 129 0.03 -1.12 -6.80
N ASN A 130 -1.19 -1.33 -6.34
CA ASN A 130 -2.39 -1.04 -7.14
C ASN A 130 -2.71 0.45 -7.04
N THR A 131 -2.60 1.17 -8.15
CA THR A 131 -2.80 2.62 -8.19
C THR A 131 -4.27 3.04 -8.17
N LYS A 132 -5.21 2.17 -8.56
CA LYS A 132 -6.66 2.42 -8.50
C LYS A 132 -7.17 2.32 -7.06
N ASP A 133 -6.76 1.28 -6.36
CA ASP A 133 -7.19 1.02 -4.99
C ASP A 133 -6.31 1.70 -3.96
N SER A 134 -5.11 2.12 -4.34
CA SER A 134 -4.06 2.69 -3.48
C SER A 134 -3.61 1.71 -2.41
N ILE A 135 -3.34 0.46 -2.83
CA ILE A 135 -2.92 -0.64 -1.96
C ILE A 135 -1.53 -1.10 -2.36
N ALA A 136 -0.59 -1.06 -1.43
CA ALA A 136 0.72 -1.71 -1.57
C ALA A 136 0.70 -3.10 -0.94
N HIS A 137 1.40 -4.04 -1.56
CA HIS A 137 1.56 -5.40 -1.08
C HIS A 137 3.00 -5.86 -1.26
N PHE A 138 3.58 -6.44 -0.21
CA PHE A 138 4.88 -7.09 -0.28
C PHE A 138 4.80 -8.54 0.21
N GLN A 139 5.62 -9.37 -0.40
CA GLN A 139 5.88 -10.76 0.00
C GLN A 139 7.40 -10.95 0.02
N ARG A 140 7.93 -11.83 0.82
CA ARG A 140 9.36 -12.14 0.97
C ARG A 140 10.13 -11.14 1.85
N GLY A 141 9.45 -10.63 2.86
CA GLY A 141 10.03 -9.76 3.87
C GLY A 141 9.97 -8.27 3.53
N GLY A 142 9.69 -7.51 4.55
CA GLY A 142 9.70 -6.06 4.55
C GLY A 142 9.75 -5.51 5.96
N ALA A 143 10.24 -4.28 6.07
CA ALA A 143 10.37 -3.54 7.31
C ALA A 143 9.71 -2.18 7.16
N MET A 144 8.89 -1.79 8.12
CA MET A 144 8.32 -0.45 8.21
C MET A 144 8.89 0.25 9.44
N MET A 145 9.40 1.44 9.24
CA MET A 145 9.75 2.36 10.31
C MET A 145 8.71 3.48 10.34
N ASP A 146 8.10 3.68 11.49
CA ASP A 146 7.14 4.76 11.66
C ASP A 146 7.84 6.12 11.89
N LYS A 147 7.04 7.19 11.96
CA LYS A 147 7.51 8.56 12.20
C LYS A 147 8.26 8.75 13.53
N ASP A 148 8.00 7.88 14.51
CA ASP A 148 8.56 7.94 15.87
C ASP A 148 9.75 6.99 16.06
N GLY A 149 10.15 6.27 15.01
CA GLY A 149 11.32 5.39 14.99
C GLY A 149 11.04 3.94 15.40
N SER A 150 9.79 3.56 15.66
CA SER A 150 9.46 2.15 15.87
C SER A 150 9.59 1.36 14.57
N LEU A 151 10.12 0.15 14.66
CA LEU A 151 10.35 -0.75 13.53
C LEU A 151 9.39 -1.93 13.61
N ILE A 152 8.72 -2.23 12.50
CA ILE A 152 7.88 -3.44 12.35
C ILE A 152 8.39 -4.24 11.16
N GLU A 153 8.72 -5.51 11.38
CA GLU A 153 9.18 -6.44 10.34
C GLU A 153 8.21 -7.60 10.16
N SER A 154 8.06 -8.09 8.94
CA SER A 154 7.24 -9.28 8.64
C SER A 154 7.61 -9.90 7.30
N GLN A 155 7.11 -11.12 7.03
CA GLN A 155 7.29 -11.76 5.73
C GLN A 155 6.31 -11.22 4.68
N VAL A 156 5.08 -10.90 5.08
CA VAL A 156 4.00 -10.42 4.21
C VAL A 156 3.40 -9.17 4.81
N GLY A 157 3.12 -8.16 3.98
CA GLY A 157 2.41 -6.99 4.46
C GLY A 157 1.64 -6.25 3.37
N HIS A 158 0.71 -5.44 3.83
CA HIS A 158 -0.12 -4.56 3.03
C HIS A 158 -0.13 -3.15 3.63
N TYR A 159 -0.19 -2.17 2.77
CA TYR A 159 -0.49 -0.80 3.14
C TYR A 159 -1.70 -0.31 2.36
N TYR A 160 -2.73 0.13 3.06
CA TYR A 160 -3.98 0.68 2.53
C TYR A 160 -3.94 2.21 2.68
N ALA A 161 -3.51 2.93 1.64
CA ALA A 161 -3.29 4.37 1.72
C ALA A 161 -4.56 5.18 2.02
N LYS A 162 -5.74 4.71 1.56
CA LYS A 162 -7.03 5.39 1.80
C LYS A 162 -7.49 5.34 3.26
N SER A 163 -7.00 4.39 4.05
CA SER A 163 -7.39 4.18 5.45
C SER A 163 -6.21 4.31 6.42
N ASP A 164 -5.02 4.65 5.92
CA ASP A 164 -3.79 4.78 6.70
C ASP A 164 -3.50 3.55 7.57
N LEU A 165 -3.73 2.37 6.98
CA LEU A 165 -3.64 1.09 7.66
C LEU A 165 -2.49 0.26 7.09
N PHE A 166 -1.55 -0.12 7.96
CA PHE A 166 -0.57 -1.16 7.68
C PHE A 166 -1.03 -2.49 8.30
N VAL A 167 -0.88 -3.56 7.54
CA VAL A 167 -1.18 -4.93 7.99
C VAL A 167 0.05 -5.79 7.75
N PHE A 168 0.54 -6.42 8.80
CA PHE A 168 1.71 -7.30 8.79
C PHE A 168 1.30 -8.71 9.18
N LYS A 169 1.86 -9.70 8.50
CA LYS A 169 1.57 -11.12 8.74
C LYS A 169 2.84 -11.95 8.60
N GLU A 170 2.82 -13.09 9.26
CA GLU A 170 3.88 -14.08 9.24
C GLU A 170 5.20 -13.57 9.82
N ARG A 171 5.52 -14.01 11.02
CA ARG A 171 6.70 -13.61 11.78
C ARG A 171 6.78 -12.11 11.94
N VAL A 172 5.77 -11.54 12.57
CA VAL A 172 5.75 -10.11 12.85
C VAL A 172 6.57 -9.83 14.09
N GLU A 173 7.55 -8.95 13.96
CA GLU A 173 8.37 -8.44 15.04
C GLU A 173 8.25 -6.92 15.09
N MET A 174 8.00 -6.38 16.26
CA MET A 174 7.92 -4.93 16.48
C MET A 174 8.92 -4.51 17.55
N PHE A 175 9.67 -3.48 17.27
CA PHE A 175 10.66 -2.88 18.14
C PHE A 175 10.37 -1.40 18.34
N SER A 176 10.42 -0.95 19.58
CA SER A 176 10.49 0.45 19.96
C SER A 176 11.45 0.61 21.15
N ASP A 177 11.64 1.82 21.66
CA ASP A 177 12.64 2.09 22.71
C ASP A 177 12.51 1.19 23.96
N SER A 178 11.29 0.86 24.37
CA SER A 178 11.02 0.09 25.58
C SER A 178 10.18 -1.17 25.36
N LEU A 179 9.78 -1.42 24.10
CA LEU A 179 8.81 -2.44 23.77
C LEU A 179 9.33 -3.34 22.66
N PHE A 180 9.25 -4.66 22.87
CA PHE A 180 9.47 -5.66 21.84
C PHE A 180 8.30 -6.62 21.79
N PHE A 181 7.74 -6.85 20.59
CA PHE A 181 6.66 -7.80 20.35
C PHE A 181 7.01 -8.79 19.24
N VAL A 182 6.59 -10.04 19.44
CA VAL A 182 6.51 -11.06 18.37
C VAL A 182 5.08 -11.55 18.32
N THR A 183 4.46 -11.53 17.14
CA THR A 183 3.05 -11.92 16.95
C THR A 183 2.82 -12.56 15.58
N ASP A 184 1.69 -13.25 15.41
CA ASP A 184 1.33 -13.85 14.12
C ASP A 184 0.87 -12.78 13.11
N SER A 185 0.11 -11.79 13.59
CA SER A 185 -0.32 -10.65 12.76
C SER A 185 -0.42 -9.36 13.56
N LEU A 186 -0.23 -8.24 12.86
CA LEU A 186 -0.29 -6.91 13.44
C LEU A 186 -0.93 -5.94 12.44
N LYS A 187 -1.81 -5.07 12.95
CA LYS A 187 -2.36 -3.93 12.23
C LYS A 187 -1.92 -2.65 12.92
N TYR A 188 -1.38 -1.71 12.15
CA TYR A 188 -1.05 -0.38 12.62
C TYR A 188 -1.91 0.66 11.94
N PHE A 189 -2.77 1.32 12.71
CA PHE A 189 -3.63 2.43 12.30
C PHE A 189 -2.86 3.74 12.52
N SER A 190 -2.10 4.17 11.54
CA SER A 190 -1.12 5.25 11.71
C SER A 190 -1.74 6.60 12.11
N GLN A 191 -2.97 6.90 11.65
CA GLN A 191 -3.69 8.11 12.05
C GLN A 191 -4.18 8.10 13.50
N LYS A 192 -4.49 6.92 14.02
CA LYS A 192 -4.99 6.74 15.38
C LYS A 192 -3.88 6.43 16.38
N ASP A 193 -2.71 6.10 15.87
CA ASP A 193 -1.57 5.60 16.63
C ASP A 193 -1.91 4.38 17.51
N ILE A 194 -2.71 3.47 16.92
CA ILE A 194 -3.17 2.23 17.56
C ILE A 194 -2.57 1.04 16.82
N ILE A 195 -2.08 0.10 17.59
CA ILE A 195 -1.61 -1.19 17.12
C ILE A 195 -2.54 -2.26 17.63
N GLU A 196 -3.09 -3.09 16.74
CA GLU A 196 -3.80 -4.32 17.06
C GLU A 196 -2.93 -5.52 16.71
N PHE A 197 -2.82 -6.49 17.59
CA PHE A 197 -2.10 -7.72 17.34
C PHE A 197 -3.00 -8.92 17.60
N ASP A 198 -2.85 -9.97 16.79
CA ASP A 198 -3.72 -11.15 16.82
C ASP A 198 -2.94 -12.43 16.55
N GLY A 199 -3.33 -13.50 17.23
CA GLY A 199 -2.64 -14.76 17.27
C GLY A 199 -1.64 -14.83 18.42
N LYS A 200 -0.77 -15.84 18.39
CA LYS A 200 0.23 -16.05 19.45
C LYS A 200 1.15 -14.84 19.57
N THR A 201 1.03 -14.12 20.66
CA THR A 201 1.77 -12.88 20.93
C THR A 201 2.64 -13.06 22.18
N ASN A 202 3.90 -12.69 22.05
CA ASN A 202 4.83 -12.54 23.17
C ASN A 202 5.40 -11.12 23.14
N GLY A 203 5.37 -10.44 24.27
CA GLY A 203 5.82 -9.08 24.44
C GLY A 203 6.79 -8.94 25.61
N TRP A 204 7.66 -7.96 25.52
CA TRP A 204 8.57 -7.54 26.61
C TRP A 204 8.46 -6.02 26.71
N TYR A 205 8.10 -5.58 27.90
CA TYR A 205 8.00 -4.18 28.24
C TYR A 205 8.60 -3.94 29.62
N ASP A 206 9.64 -3.13 29.70
CA ASP A 206 10.42 -2.92 30.89
C ASP A 206 10.86 -4.27 31.52
N LYS A 207 10.44 -4.59 32.73
CA LYS A 207 10.75 -5.84 33.44
C LYS A 207 9.72 -6.95 33.23
N TYR A 208 8.68 -6.70 32.44
CA TYR A 208 7.59 -7.64 32.22
C TYR A 208 7.75 -8.41 30.91
N ALA A 209 7.57 -9.73 30.98
CA ALA A 209 7.31 -10.58 29.84
C ALA A 209 5.82 -10.95 29.82
N ILE A 210 5.19 -10.82 28.66
CA ILE A 210 3.75 -11.02 28.49
C ILE A 210 3.51 -11.99 27.34
N ALA A 211 2.65 -12.99 27.55
CA ALA A 211 2.13 -13.84 26.50
C ALA A 211 0.59 -13.71 26.44
N SER A 212 0.02 -13.68 25.24
CA SER A 212 -1.43 -13.58 25.02
C SER A 212 -1.85 -14.15 23.67
N GLY A 213 -3.15 -14.30 23.46
CA GLY A 213 -3.73 -14.65 22.17
C GLY A 213 -3.98 -13.44 21.27
N GLY A 214 -3.83 -12.22 21.78
CA GLY A 214 -3.99 -10.98 21.05
C GLY A 214 -4.20 -9.79 21.97
N GLY A 215 -4.59 -8.67 21.35
CA GLY A 215 -4.84 -7.42 22.05
C GLY A 215 -4.61 -6.18 21.22
N TRP A 216 -4.45 -5.05 21.88
CA TRP A 216 -4.11 -3.79 21.25
C TRP A 216 -3.25 -2.91 22.16
N TYR A 217 -2.52 -1.99 21.54
CA TYR A 217 -1.73 -0.94 22.17
C TYR A 217 -2.11 0.42 21.62
N ASN A 218 -2.58 1.31 22.47
CA ASN A 218 -2.82 2.71 22.13
C ASN A 218 -1.59 3.55 22.55
N ARG A 219 -0.81 4.01 21.59
CA ARG A 219 0.44 4.72 21.83
C ARG A 219 0.23 6.15 22.34
N ASN A 220 -0.94 6.77 22.07
CA ASN A 220 -1.21 8.14 22.52
C ASN A 220 -1.30 8.28 24.04
N ASN A 221 -1.70 7.22 24.72
CA ASN A 221 -1.88 7.19 26.19
C ASN A 221 -1.14 6.02 26.84
N GLU A 222 -0.29 5.33 26.08
CA GLU A 222 0.52 4.19 26.53
C GLU A 222 -0.29 3.07 27.18
N THR A 223 -1.52 2.85 26.70
CA THR A 223 -2.46 1.87 27.26
C THR A 223 -2.43 0.59 26.47
N PHE A 224 -2.28 -0.53 27.17
CA PHE A 224 -2.33 -1.89 26.61
C PHE A 224 -3.58 -2.61 27.04
N PHE A 225 -4.10 -3.41 26.13
CA PHE A 225 -5.10 -4.43 26.42
C PHE A 225 -4.64 -5.76 25.81
N PHE A 226 -4.62 -6.79 26.61
CA PHE A 226 -4.31 -8.16 26.22
C PHE A 226 -5.51 -9.04 26.47
N ASP A 227 -5.75 -10.01 25.60
CA ASP A 227 -6.87 -10.96 25.70
C ASP A 227 -6.42 -12.40 25.38
N ARG A 228 -7.31 -13.33 25.72
CA ARG A 228 -7.14 -14.77 25.42
C ARG A 228 -5.90 -15.38 26.09
N SER A 229 -6.11 -15.82 27.33
CA SER A 229 -5.10 -16.53 28.12
C SER A 229 -3.82 -15.71 28.34
N VAL A 230 -3.97 -14.58 28.98
CA VAL A 230 -2.87 -13.68 29.29
C VAL A 230 -2.00 -14.26 30.41
N HIS A 231 -0.69 -14.29 30.20
CA HIS A 231 0.30 -14.68 31.19
C HIS A 231 1.35 -13.57 31.31
N VAL A 232 1.56 -13.05 32.52
CA VAL A 232 2.52 -11.99 32.81
C VAL A 232 3.53 -12.49 33.81
N ILE A 233 4.79 -12.32 33.50
CA ILE A 233 5.93 -12.69 34.34
C ILE A 233 6.82 -11.48 34.59
N SER A 234 7.27 -11.30 35.82
CA SER A 234 8.36 -10.42 36.21
C SER A 234 9.23 -11.11 37.26
N ASP A 235 10.29 -10.46 37.72
CA ASP A 235 11.17 -11.01 38.76
C ASP A 235 10.42 -11.34 40.08
N GLU A 236 9.34 -10.64 40.37
CA GLU A 236 8.60 -10.73 41.62
C GLU A 236 7.21 -11.35 41.47
N ASN A 237 6.68 -11.42 40.25
CA ASN A 237 5.28 -11.80 40.00
C ASN A 237 5.15 -12.78 38.83
N ASP A 238 4.24 -13.71 38.98
CA ASP A 238 3.78 -14.64 37.95
C ASP A 238 2.25 -14.71 38.04
N GLY A 239 1.55 -14.30 36.98
CA GLY A 239 0.11 -14.13 36.99
C GLY A 239 -0.59 -14.54 35.69
N TRP A 240 -1.79 -15.08 35.82
CA TRP A 240 -2.63 -15.53 34.72
C TRP A 240 -3.98 -14.83 34.74
N SER A 241 -4.49 -14.46 33.58
CA SER A 241 -5.83 -13.87 33.45
C SER A 241 -6.39 -14.15 32.06
N GLU A 242 -7.70 -14.06 31.88
CA GLU A 242 -8.31 -14.06 30.53
C GLU A 242 -8.06 -12.74 29.80
N THR A 243 -8.01 -11.64 30.55
CA THR A 243 -7.72 -10.31 30.00
C THR A 243 -6.84 -9.51 30.95
N LEU A 244 -6.05 -8.61 30.41
CA LEU A 244 -5.25 -7.65 31.16
C LEU A 244 -5.37 -6.26 30.53
N PHE A 245 -5.60 -5.27 31.35
CA PHE A 245 -5.56 -3.86 31.01
C PHE A 245 -4.45 -3.16 31.80
N TYR A 246 -3.58 -2.43 31.12
CA TYR A 246 -2.43 -1.76 31.72
C TYR A 246 -2.31 -0.31 31.23
#